data_0b96fbd102fe13ad49cd5b9f25c75734
#
_entry.id   0b96fbd102fe13ad49cd5b9f25c75734
#
_cell.length_a   1.000
_cell.length_b   1.000
_cell.length_c   1.000
_cell.angle_alpha   90.00
_cell.angle_beta   90.00
_cell.angle_gamma   90.00
#
_symmetry.space_group_name_H-M   'P 1'
#
loop_
_entity.id
_entity.type
_entity.pdbx_description
1 polymer ?
#
loop_
_entity_poly.entity_id
_entity_poly.type
_entity_poly.pdbx_seq_one_letter_code
_entity_poly.pdbx_strand_id
1 'polypeptide(L)'
;IWYVAPKGEKKIVDSGLKFANGLCCSPDQTLLYVADSRSHWLYSYQIQADGSLAHKQKYFHLHVPDTADDSGADGVRTDRDGRVWVATRLGLQVCDQPGRVNCIIPTPNGKVSNLTFGGEHFDTLFCTCGDRVYSRKVKVKGANGWQAPIKPGQPRL
;
A
#
# COMPACT_ATOMS: atom_id res chain seq x y z
N ILE A 1 -8.26 -4.97 12.15
CA ILE A 1 -8.18 -3.54 11.79
C ILE A 1 -9.03 -2.76 12.76
N TRP A 2 -8.49 -1.68 13.30
CA TRP A 2 -9.16 -0.79 14.23
C TRP A 2 -9.36 0.58 13.60
N TYR A 3 -10.53 1.16 13.79
CA TYR A 3 -10.78 2.58 13.60
C TYR A 3 -10.71 3.29 14.93
N VAL A 4 -9.99 4.39 14.97
CA VAL A 4 -9.90 5.27 16.16
C VAL A 4 -10.45 6.63 15.76
N ALA A 5 -11.57 7.02 16.32
CA ALA A 5 -12.20 8.30 16.07
C ALA A 5 -11.36 9.45 16.64
N PRO A 6 -11.52 10.70 16.17
CA PRO A 6 -10.77 11.86 16.68
C PRO A 6 -10.89 12.07 18.21
N LYS A 7 -12.00 11.64 18.83
CA LYS A 7 -12.22 11.70 20.29
C LYS A 7 -11.69 10.48 21.05
N GLY A 8 -10.99 9.56 20.37
CA GLY A 8 -10.37 8.37 20.98
C GLY A 8 -11.26 7.13 21.08
N GLU A 9 -12.50 7.18 20.64
CA GLU A 9 -13.36 5.99 20.55
C GLU A 9 -12.76 4.98 19.57
N LYS A 10 -12.76 3.70 19.97
CA LYS A 10 -12.16 2.61 19.19
C LYS A 10 -13.21 1.59 18.80
N LYS A 11 -13.20 1.18 17.54
CA LYS A 11 -14.01 0.03 17.09
C LYS A 11 -13.20 -0.87 16.16
N ILE A 12 -13.46 -2.19 16.23
CA ILE A 12 -12.95 -3.14 15.24
C ILE A 12 -13.79 -2.95 13.97
N VAL A 13 -13.14 -2.68 12.85
CA VAL A 13 -13.79 -2.46 11.56
C VAL A 13 -13.60 -3.63 10.60
N ASP A 14 -12.60 -4.46 10.82
CA ASP A 14 -12.44 -5.77 10.17
C ASP A 14 -11.52 -6.70 10.96
N SER A 15 -11.71 -8.00 10.76
CA SER A 15 -10.89 -9.10 11.28
C SER A 15 -10.75 -10.20 10.24
N GLY A 16 -9.92 -11.23 10.52
CA GLY A 16 -9.81 -12.41 9.66
C GLY A 16 -8.76 -12.31 8.55
N LEU A 17 -7.87 -11.29 8.57
CA LEU A 17 -6.61 -11.36 7.86
C LEU A 17 -5.63 -12.26 8.64
N LYS A 18 -4.78 -13.00 7.94
CA LYS A 18 -3.78 -13.87 8.59
C LYS A 18 -2.75 -13.05 9.36
N PHE A 19 -2.28 -11.95 8.78
CA PHE A 19 -1.36 -11.00 9.40
C PHE A 19 -1.52 -9.62 8.77
N ALA A 20 -2.47 -8.82 9.28
CA ALA A 20 -2.65 -7.43 8.85
C ALA A 20 -1.39 -6.62 9.20
N ASN A 21 -0.82 -5.93 8.20
CA ASN A 21 0.40 -5.15 8.35
C ASN A 21 0.22 -3.72 7.77
N GLY A 22 0.94 -3.36 6.72
CA GLY A 22 0.87 -2.02 6.13
C GLY A 22 -0.53 -1.67 5.62
N LEU A 23 -0.90 -0.41 5.76
CA LEU A 23 -2.15 0.11 5.23
C LEU A 23 -1.98 1.53 4.66
N CYS A 24 -2.78 1.88 3.67
CA CYS A 24 -2.89 3.24 3.15
C CYS A 24 -4.25 3.48 2.50
N CYS A 25 -4.64 4.75 2.39
CA CYS A 25 -5.82 5.13 1.62
C CYS A 25 -5.50 5.28 0.13
N SER A 26 -6.51 5.10 -0.72
CA SER A 26 -6.46 5.60 -2.11
C SER A 26 -6.26 7.13 -2.11
N PRO A 27 -5.75 7.72 -3.20
CA PRO A 27 -5.51 9.16 -3.26
C PRO A 27 -6.78 10.01 -3.06
N ASP A 28 -7.94 9.49 -3.45
CA ASP A 28 -9.25 10.11 -3.24
C ASP A 28 -9.87 9.79 -1.86
N GLN A 29 -9.16 9.00 -1.03
CA GLN A 29 -9.55 8.61 0.32
C GLN A 29 -10.89 7.85 0.42
N THR A 30 -11.34 7.24 -0.68
CA THR A 30 -12.56 6.43 -0.71
C THR A 30 -12.32 4.97 -0.38
N LEU A 31 -11.09 4.48 -0.61
CA LEU A 31 -10.68 3.10 -0.36
C LEU A 31 -9.55 3.04 0.68
N LEU A 32 -9.59 1.99 1.49
CA LEU A 32 -8.48 1.57 2.34
C LEU A 32 -7.86 0.30 1.74
N TYR A 33 -6.54 0.30 1.58
CA TYR A 33 -5.78 -0.88 1.21
C TYR A 33 -5.04 -1.43 2.42
N VAL A 34 -5.08 -2.75 2.63
CA VAL A 34 -4.44 -3.41 3.77
C VAL A 34 -3.66 -4.64 3.30
N ALA A 35 -2.38 -4.68 3.63
CA ALA A 35 -1.53 -5.83 3.36
C ALA A 35 -1.82 -6.98 4.34
N ASP A 36 -1.91 -8.19 3.81
CA ASP A 36 -1.87 -9.41 4.60
C ASP A 36 -0.52 -10.11 4.35
N SER A 37 0.43 -9.93 5.25
CA SER A 37 1.82 -10.40 5.07
C SER A 37 1.93 -11.91 4.86
N ARG A 38 1.00 -12.69 5.41
CA ARG A 38 0.98 -14.16 5.33
C ARG A 38 0.03 -14.70 4.25
N SER A 39 -0.15 -13.91 3.19
CA SER A 39 -0.91 -14.30 2.02
C SER A 39 -0.32 -13.66 0.75
N HIS A 40 -0.96 -13.93 -0.40
CA HIS A 40 -0.65 -13.26 -1.66
C HIS A 40 -1.39 -11.93 -1.82
N TRP A 41 -2.21 -11.52 -0.85
CA TRP A 41 -3.23 -10.52 -1.10
C TRP A 41 -2.98 -9.21 -0.37
N LEU A 42 -3.21 -8.13 -1.11
CA LEU A 42 -3.55 -6.84 -0.57
C LEU A 42 -5.07 -6.68 -0.70
N TYR A 43 -5.72 -6.42 0.41
CA TYR A 43 -7.18 -6.25 0.48
C TYR A 43 -7.56 -4.80 0.21
N SER A 44 -8.72 -4.60 -0.41
CA SER A 44 -9.37 -3.28 -0.51
C SER A 44 -10.68 -3.27 0.26
N TYR A 45 -11.02 -2.11 0.80
CA TYR A 45 -12.26 -1.81 1.51
C TYR A 45 -12.77 -0.44 1.09
N GLN A 46 -14.08 -0.27 1.01
CA GLN A 46 -14.68 1.05 0.91
C GLN A 46 -14.77 1.68 2.31
N ILE A 47 -14.31 2.92 2.43
CA ILE A 47 -14.40 3.70 3.67
C ILE A 47 -15.79 4.35 3.72
N GLN A 48 -16.54 4.13 4.79
CA GLN A 48 -17.86 4.70 5.02
C GLN A 48 -17.74 6.00 5.83
N ALA A 49 -18.76 6.85 5.74
CA ALA A 49 -18.79 8.15 6.42
C ALA A 49 -18.66 8.05 7.96
N ASP A 50 -19.11 6.94 8.54
CA ASP A 50 -18.99 6.64 9.98
C ASP A 50 -17.64 5.98 10.36
N GLY A 51 -16.71 5.86 9.41
CA GLY A 51 -15.42 5.21 9.57
C GLY A 51 -15.49 3.68 9.60
N SER A 52 -16.64 3.07 9.29
CA SER A 52 -16.73 1.62 9.06
C SER A 52 -16.15 1.26 7.69
N LEU A 53 -15.85 -0.03 7.51
CA LEU A 53 -15.36 -0.57 6.25
C LEU A 53 -16.42 -1.48 5.64
N ALA A 54 -16.62 -1.36 4.32
CA ALA A 54 -17.53 -2.20 3.55
C ALA A 54 -16.83 -2.80 2.33
N HIS A 55 -17.47 -3.79 1.72
CA HIS A 55 -17.03 -4.39 0.46
C HIS A 55 -15.58 -4.88 0.46
N LYS A 56 -15.20 -5.62 1.52
CA LYS A 56 -13.88 -6.29 1.60
C LYS A 56 -13.63 -7.16 0.37
N GLN A 57 -12.50 -6.94 -0.29
CA GLN A 57 -12.08 -7.70 -1.46
C GLN A 57 -10.62 -8.12 -1.37
N LYS A 58 -10.28 -9.32 -1.82
CA LYS A 58 -8.94 -9.70 -2.25
C LYS A 58 -8.71 -9.02 -3.59
N TYR A 59 -7.99 -7.90 -3.59
CA TYR A 59 -7.96 -7.04 -4.77
C TYR A 59 -6.65 -7.15 -5.55
N PHE A 60 -5.51 -6.96 -4.89
CA PHE A 60 -4.21 -7.08 -5.55
C PHE A 60 -3.59 -8.44 -5.23
N HIS A 61 -3.35 -9.24 -6.27
CA HIS A 61 -2.60 -10.49 -6.14
C HIS A 61 -1.12 -10.21 -6.31
N LEU A 62 -0.36 -10.29 -5.21
CA LEU A 62 1.07 -10.03 -5.20
C LEU A 62 1.86 -11.27 -5.62
N HIS A 63 2.93 -11.06 -6.38
CA HIS A 63 3.88 -12.12 -6.71
C HIS A 63 4.68 -12.53 -5.47
N VAL A 64 5.03 -13.80 -5.41
CA VAL A 64 5.88 -14.39 -4.37
C VAL A 64 7.07 -15.09 -4.99
N PRO A 65 8.22 -15.21 -4.32
CA PRO A 65 9.30 -16.05 -4.79
C PRO A 65 8.92 -17.53 -4.67
N ASP A 66 9.45 -18.39 -5.55
CA ASP A 66 9.18 -19.83 -5.57
C ASP A 66 9.55 -20.54 -4.26
N THR A 67 10.32 -19.87 -3.40
CA THR A 67 10.77 -20.38 -2.10
C THR A 67 9.87 -19.98 -0.93
N ALA A 68 8.73 -19.32 -1.18
CA ALA A 68 7.83 -18.82 -0.14
C ALA A 68 6.36 -18.99 -0.52
N ASP A 69 5.51 -19.19 0.49
CA ASP A 69 4.06 -19.35 0.34
C ASP A 69 3.28 -18.03 0.55
N ASP A 70 3.99 -16.94 0.84
CA ASP A 70 3.40 -15.62 1.09
C ASP A 70 4.26 -14.49 0.51
N SER A 71 3.64 -13.35 0.29
CA SER A 71 4.29 -12.16 -0.27
C SER A 71 5.20 -11.43 0.72
N GLY A 72 5.04 -11.68 2.02
CA GLY A 72 5.67 -10.87 3.06
C GLY A 72 5.32 -9.38 2.95
N ALA A 73 4.13 -9.07 2.42
CA ALA A 73 3.70 -7.68 2.21
C ALA A 73 3.71 -6.90 3.52
N ASP A 74 4.43 -5.77 3.54
CA ASP A 74 4.66 -4.94 4.71
C ASP A 74 4.21 -3.50 4.43
N GLY A 75 5.09 -2.53 4.30
CA GLY A 75 4.71 -1.14 4.04
C GLY A 75 3.95 -0.97 2.73
N VAL A 76 2.93 -0.10 2.73
CA VAL A 76 2.06 0.20 1.58
C VAL A 76 1.91 1.70 1.43
N ARG A 77 2.02 2.21 0.20
CA ARG A 77 1.76 3.62 -0.15
C ARG A 77 1.06 3.71 -1.49
N THR A 78 0.38 4.83 -1.73
CA THR A 78 -0.20 5.15 -3.04
C THR A 78 0.52 6.33 -3.69
N ASP A 79 0.54 6.34 -5.02
CA ASP A 79 0.90 7.54 -5.78
C ASP A 79 -0.36 8.27 -6.26
N ARG A 80 -0.18 9.49 -6.77
CA ARG A 80 -1.30 10.35 -7.22
C ARG A 80 -2.08 9.79 -8.40
N ASP A 81 -1.48 8.86 -9.15
CA ASP A 81 -2.14 8.19 -10.28
C ASP A 81 -2.94 6.96 -9.81
N GLY A 82 -3.02 6.70 -8.49
CA GLY A 82 -3.79 5.60 -7.91
C GLY A 82 -3.08 4.25 -7.93
N ARG A 83 -1.78 4.18 -8.27
CA ARG A 83 -1.02 2.94 -8.13
C ARG A 83 -0.71 2.68 -6.66
N VAL A 84 -0.71 1.42 -6.30
CA VAL A 84 -0.35 0.96 -4.95
C VAL A 84 1.06 0.36 -4.98
N TRP A 85 1.90 0.85 -4.11
CA TRP A 85 3.29 0.44 -3.95
C TRP A 85 3.43 -0.35 -2.66
N VAL A 86 3.92 -1.58 -2.76
CA VAL A 86 3.95 -2.53 -1.64
C VAL A 86 5.37 -3.06 -1.45
N ALA A 87 5.89 -2.99 -0.23
CA ALA A 87 7.11 -3.68 0.15
C ALA A 87 6.82 -5.18 0.30
N THR A 88 7.59 -6.03 -0.39
CA THR A 88 7.40 -7.48 -0.43
C THR A 88 8.73 -8.22 -0.41
N ARG A 89 8.70 -9.56 -0.31
CA ARG A 89 9.91 -10.39 -0.41
C ARG A 89 10.67 -10.25 -1.72
N LEU A 90 9.99 -9.87 -2.81
CA LEU A 90 10.61 -9.65 -4.13
C LEU A 90 11.15 -8.23 -4.34
N GLY A 91 10.96 -7.35 -3.37
CA GLY A 91 11.21 -5.92 -3.49
C GLY A 91 9.91 -5.12 -3.47
N LEU A 92 9.88 -3.96 -4.10
CA LEU A 92 8.67 -3.16 -4.21
C LEU A 92 7.83 -3.64 -5.40
N GLN A 93 6.61 -4.05 -5.14
CA GLN A 93 5.63 -4.33 -6.18
C GLN A 93 4.74 -3.11 -6.40
N VAL A 94 4.59 -2.70 -7.65
CA VAL A 94 3.77 -1.56 -8.05
C VAL A 94 2.56 -2.09 -8.78
N CYS A 95 1.39 -1.90 -8.19
CA CYS A 95 0.11 -2.36 -8.72
C CYS A 95 -0.66 -1.19 -9.33
N ASP A 96 -1.29 -1.40 -10.48
CA ASP A 96 -2.17 -0.41 -11.09
C ASP A 96 -3.58 -0.41 -10.46
N GLN A 97 -4.40 0.58 -10.81
CA GLN A 97 -5.78 0.68 -10.30
C GLN A 97 -6.63 -0.57 -10.58
N PRO A 98 -6.54 -1.25 -11.74
CA PRO A 98 -7.24 -2.51 -11.98
C PRO A 98 -6.75 -3.72 -11.17
N GLY A 99 -5.66 -3.60 -10.39
CA GLY A 99 -5.18 -4.65 -9.50
C GLY A 99 -4.00 -5.49 -10.03
N ARG A 100 -3.40 -5.11 -11.16
CA ARG A 100 -2.29 -5.85 -11.77
C ARG A 100 -0.95 -5.36 -11.24
N VAL A 101 -0.02 -6.27 -10.99
CA VAL A 101 1.39 -5.92 -10.72
C VAL A 101 2.07 -5.58 -12.03
N ASN A 102 2.41 -4.30 -12.22
CA ASN A 102 3.05 -3.81 -13.45
C ASN A 102 4.56 -3.72 -13.35
N CYS A 103 5.10 -3.66 -12.14
CA CYS A 103 6.53 -3.52 -11.93
C CYS A 103 6.94 -4.13 -10.61
N ILE A 104 8.10 -4.80 -10.59
CA ILE A 104 8.79 -5.24 -9.38
C ILE A 104 10.15 -4.55 -9.37
N ILE A 105 10.42 -3.77 -8.34
CA ILE A 105 11.66 -3.03 -8.17
C ILE A 105 12.48 -3.72 -7.07
N PRO A 106 13.53 -4.47 -7.41
CA PRO A 106 14.40 -5.07 -6.42
C PRO A 106 15.14 -3.98 -5.64
N THR A 107 15.39 -4.24 -4.37
CA THR A 107 16.22 -3.36 -3.53
C THR A 107 17.66 -3.91 -3.44
N PRO A 108 18.68 -3.05 -3.24
CA PRO A 108 20.09 -3.48 -3.32
C PRO A 108 20.47 -4.63 -2.38
N ASN A 109 19.81 -4.75 -1.23
CA ASN A 109 20.06 -5.85 -0.27
C ASN A 109 18.89 -6.86 -0.14
N GLY A 110 17.83 -6.73 -0.96
CA GLY A 110 16.71 -7.65 -0.99
C GLY A 110 15.83 -7.68 0.27
N LYS A 111 15.90 -6.68 1.15
CA LYS A 111 15.26 -6.70 2.48
C LYS A 111 14.33 -5.51 2.74
N VAL A 112 13.54 -5.13 1.76
CA VAL A 112 12.62 -3.99 1.94
C VAL A 112 11.50 -4.34 2.92
N SER A 113 11.25 -3.43 3.87
CA SER A 113 10.15 -3.54 4.84
C SER A 113 9.14 -2.40 4.72
N ASN A 114 9.58 -1.19 4.35
CA ASN A 114 8.67 -0.06 4.22
C ASN A 114 9.13 0.91 3.15
N LEU A 115 8.22 1.81 2.76
CA LEU A 115 8.50 2.85 1.79
C LEU A 115 7.70 4.11 2.10
N THR A 116 8.18 5.24 1.60
CA THR A 116 7.42 6.49 1.59
C THR A 116 7.87 7.37 0.44
N PHE A 117 7.01 8.26 0.02
CA PHE A 117 7.37 9.33 -0.90
C PHE A 117 7.70 10.59 -0.10
N GLY A 118 8.68 11.34 -0.58
CA GLY A 118 9.13 12.57 0.05
C GLY A 118 9.86 13.46 -0.94
N GLY A 119 10.66 14.42 -0.39
CA GLY A 119 11.29 15.49 -1.16
C GLY A 119 10.31 16.62 -1.45
N GLU A 120 10.82 17.74 -1.99
CA GLU A 120 10.04 18.96 -2.23
C GLU A 120 8.79 18.72 -3.10
N HIS A 121 8.89 17.80 -4.07
CA HIS A 121 7.81 17.53 -5.02
C HIS A 121 7.12 16.17 -4.82
N PHE A 122 7.42 15.47 -3.71
CA PHE A 122 6.94 14.11 -3.44
C PHE A 122 7.23 13.10 -4.57
N ASP A 123 8.36 13.26 -5.24
CA ASP A 123 8.87 12.45 -6.34
C ASP A 123 10.13 11.67 -5.96
N THR A 124 10.48 11.65 -4.68
CA THR A 124 11.58 10.86 -4.15
C THR A 124 11.03 9.71 -3.32
N LEU A 125 11.29 8.50 -3.76
CA LEU A 125 10.96 7.28 -3.04
C LEU A 125 12.07 7.00 -2.02
N PHE A 126 11.70 6.74 -0.77
CA PHE A 126 12.58 6.27 0.30
C PHE A 126 12.13 4.88 0.73
N CYS A 127 13.08 3.96 0.95
CA CYS A 127 12.79 2.59 1.37
C CYS A 127 13.68 2.19 2.53
N THR A 128 13.07 1.60 3.57
CA THR A 128 13.80 0.95 4.66
C THR A 128 14.11 -0.50 4.25
N CYS A 129 15.38 -0.89 4.32
CA CYS A 129 15.86 -2.16 3.82
C CYS A 129 16.87 -2.77 4.80
N GLY A 130 16.37 -3.45 5.84
CA GLY A 130 17.19 -3.98 6.94
C GLY A 130 17.84 -2.85 7.74
N ASP A 131 19.15 -2.77 7.69
CA ASP A 131 19.98 -1.77 8.39
C ASP A 131 20.22 -0.48 7.58
N ARG A 132 19.58 -0.34 6.40
CA ARG A 132 19.82 0.77 5.47
C ARG A 132 18.53 1.45 5.03
N VAL A 133 18.66 2.71 4.65
CA VAL A 133 17.63 3.45 3.92
C VAL A 133 18.18 3.81 2.55
N TYR A 134 17.41 3.45 1.51
CA TYR A 134 17.72 3.84 0.14
C TYR A 134 16.74 4.89 -0.34
N SER A 135 17.19 5.76 -1.23
CA SER A 135 16.34 6.74 -1.90
C SER A 135 16.55 6.74 -3.41
N ARG A 136 15.50 7.07 -4.15
CA ARG A 136 15.53 7.19 -5.60
C ARG A 136 14.51 8.22 -6.08
N LYS A 137 14.92 9.07 -7.01
CA LYS A 137 13.97 9.88 -7.79
C LYS A 137 13.14 9.00 -8.70
N VAL A 138 11.83 9.24 -8.70
CA VAL A 138 10.85 8.55 -9.55
C VAL A 138 10.07 9.55 -10.40
N LYS A 139 9.44 9.07 -11.47
CA LYS A 139 8.66 9.93 -12.37
C LYS A 139 7.22 10.19 -11.90
N VAL A 140 6.84 9.59 -10.77
CA VAL A 140 5.50 9.73 -10.18
C VAL A 140 5.58 10.53 -8.88
N LYS A 141 4.45 11.06 -8.43
CA LYS A 141 4.34 11.77 -7.15
C LYS A 141 3.54 10.94 -6.18
N GLY A 142 4.02 10.80 -4.96
CA GLY A 142 3.28 10.15 -3.89
C GLY A 142 2.00 10.90 -3.53
N ALA A 143 1.01 10.17 -3.04
CA ALA A 143 -0.17 10.73 -2.40
C ALA A 143 -0.01 10.75 -0.88
N ASN A 144 -0.59 11.77 -0.23
CA ASN A 144 -0.53 11.94 1.21
C ASN A 144 -1.93 11.97 1.81
N GLY A 145 -2.13 11.22 2.89
CA GLY A 145 -3.41 11.16 3.58
C GLY A 145 -3.84 12.46 4.29
N TRP A 146 -2.93 13.43 4.45
CA TRP A 146 -3.23 14.74 5.03
C TRP A 146 -3.43 15.86 3.98
N GLN A 147 -3.33 15.54 2.70
CA GLN A 147 -3.68 16.44 1.61
C GLN A 147 -5.16 16.30 1.26
N ALA A 148 -5.71 17.30 0.57
CA ALA A 148 -7.04 17.17 0.01
C ALA A 148 -7.13 15.93 -0.91
N PRO A 149 -8.26 15.21 -0.90
CA PRO A 149 -8.43 14.03 -1.75
C PRO A 149 -8.16 14.35 -3.23
N ILE A 150 -7.45 13.46 -3.88
CA ILE A 150 -7.09 13.58 -5.31
C ILE A 150 -7.77 12.43 -6.05
N LYS A 151 -8.67 12.76 -6.98
CA LYS A 151 -9.25 11.74 -7.87
C LYS A 151 -8.21 11.35 -8.92
N PRO A 152 -7.72 10.11 -8.93
CA PRO A 152 -6.79 9.65 -9.97
C PRO A 152 -7.42 9.73 -11.36
N GLY A 153 -6.59 9.93 -12.39
CA GLY A 153 -7.02 9.76 -13.77
C GLY A 153 -7.42 8.31 -14.06
N GLN A 154 -8.16 8.10 -15.15
CA GLN A 154 -8.49 6.74 -15.57
C GLN A 154 -7.21 5.93 -15.85
N PRO A 155 -7.16 4.65 -15.44
CA PRO A 155 -6.01 3.80 -15.73
C PRO A 155 -5.85 3.62 -17.24
N ARG A 156 -4.61 3.68 -17.70
CA ARG A 156 -4.30 3.29 -19.07
C ARG A 156 -4.35 1.76 -19.16
N LEU A 157 -5.18 1.26 -20.03
CA LEU A 157 -5.30 -0.18 -20.34
C LEU A 157 -4.14 -0.63 -21.24
#